data_a25cf1c939eb2e65d690633c34e2fc83
#
_entry.id   a25cf1c939eb2e65d690633c34e2fc83
#
_cell.length_a   1.000
_cell.length_b   1.000
_cell.length_c   1.000
_cell.angle_alpha   90.00
_cell.angle_beta   90.00
_cell.angle_gamma   90.00
#
_symmetry.space_group_name_H-M   'P 1'
#
loop_
_entity.id
_entity.type
_entity.pdbx_description
1 polymer ?
#
loop_
_entity_poly.entity_id
_entity_poly.type
_entity_poly.pdbx_seq_one_letter_code
_entity_poly.pdbx_strand_id
1 'polypeptide(L)'
;VPEIVKADISFDLFDFPPEHPARSKSDTYYVTDNDILRTHTTIMWYYYLMQDEIKEKIKKGLPVGSLCHGKVYRKDEIDRHHMNVFHQMDGWYLCKKSDRVITSQDLQDVLVKIAKAVFGENVKYRFNADKFPYTDPSLEMEIDKDGKWLEVLGSGVVKGSVLKNLGVDPDEYNGWAFGFGLERLAIISMELPDIRLLWSDDERVKKQLRLGNKFKEVSKFPPIIRDISFVVSKDFVPNNYFDLIRDIGGGLVEEVKLLDKYENADKFGAGKISFTYRIVYRSNERTLLTDEIDPIQDKIYQETKKQFGAEVR
;
A
#
# COMPACT_ATOMS: atom_id res chain seq x y z
N VAL A 1 1.52 17.43 -10.70
CA VAL A 1 1.78 16.97 -12.08
C VAL A 1 0.51 16.36 -12.64
N PRO A 2 0.06 16.75 -13.84
CA PRO A 2 -1.18 16.23 -14.44
C PRO A 2 -1.10 14.74 -14.73
N GLU A 3 -2.25 14.07 -14.76
CA GLU A 3 -2.37 12.66 -15.15
C GLU A 3 -2.38 12.50 -16.68
N ILE A 4 -2.93 13.50 -17.40
CA ILE A 4 -2.87 13.57 -18.85
C ILE A 4 -1.65 14.42 -19.22
N VAL A 5 -0.77 13.87 -20.04
CA VAL A 5 0.53 14.46 -20.40
C VAL A 5 0.79 14.28 -21.89
N LYS A 6 1.69 15.07 -22.46
CA LYS A 6 2.14 14.90 -23.83
C LYS A 6 2.99 13.64 -23.97
N ALA A 7 2.78 12.89 -25.05
CA ALA A 7 3.52 11.66 -25.34
C ALA A 7 5.02 11.92 -25.56
N ASP A 8 5.40 13.00 -26.22
CA ASP A 8 6.80 13.42 -26.41
C ASP A 8 7.49 13.71 -25.09
N ILE A 9 6.82 14.42 -24.15
CA ILE A 9 7.36 14.66 -22.80
C ILE A 9 7.54 13.33 -22.04
N SER A 10 6.63 12.36 -22.24
CA SER A 10 6.69 11.09 -21.54
C SER A 10 7.74 10.14 -22.11
N PHE A 11 7.98 10.21 -23.41
CA PHE A 11 8.82 9.23 -24.10
C PHE A 11 10.11 9.84 -24.68
N ASP A 12 9.98 10.93 -25.48
CA ASP A 12 11.13 11.43 -26.23
C ASP A 12 12.17 12.08 -25.34
N LEU A 13 11.75 12.79 -24.28
CA LEU A 13 12.67 13.41 -23.32
C LEU A 13 13.46 12.35 -22.51
N PHE A 14 12.94 11.14 -22.41
CA PHE A 14 13.54 10.03 -21.66
C PHE A 14 14.15 8.94 -22.56
N ASP A 15 14.48 9.27 -23.79
CA ASP A 15 15.15 8.39 -24.75
C ASP A 15 14.42 7.06 -25.03
N PHE A 16 13.10 7.00 -24.90
CA PHE A 16 12.35 5.84 -25.35
C PHE A 16 12.43 5.74 -26.89
N PRO A 17 12.95 4.65 -27.45
CA PRO A 17 13.01 4.51 -28.89
C PRO A 17 11.61 4.47 -29.54
N PRO A 18 11.47 4.87 -30.83
CA PRO A 18 10.18 4.91 -31.51
C PRO A 18 9.39 3.60 -31.48
N GLU A 19 10.10 2.47 -31.53
CA GLU A 19 9.55 1.11 -31.51
C GLU A 19 9.33 0.54 -30.10
N HIS A 20 9.60 1.31 -29.05
CA HIS A 20 9.45 0.83 -27.69
C HIS A 20 7.98 0.44 -27.40
N PRO A 21 7.70 -0.76 -26.82
CA PRO A 21 6.34 -1.23 -26.58
C PRO A 21 5.46 -0.25 -25.82
N ALA A 22 6.01 0.45 -24.83
CA ALA A 22 5.27 1.46 -24.05
C ALA A 22 4.69 2.60 -24.91
N ARG A 23 5.15 2.81 -26.17
CA ARG A 23 4.55 3.78 -27.09
C ARG A 23 3.32 3.25 -27.82
N SER A 24 3.10 1.94 -27.77
CA SER A 24 1.97 1.31 -28.44
C SER A 24 0.63 1.71 -27.82
N LYS A 25 -0.39 1.84 -28.66
CA LYS A 25 -1.79 1.99 -28.20
C LYS A 25 -2.31 0.70 -27.50
N SER A 26 -1.61 -0.43 -27.61
CA SER A 26 -1.90 -1.66 -26.85
C SER A 26 -1.49 -1.51 -25.38
N ASP A 27 -0.41 -0.80 -25.07
CA ASP A 27 0.19 -0.73 -23.74
C ASP A 27 -0.11 0.58 -23.01
N THR A 28 -0.37 1.66 -23.76
CA THR A 28 -0.60 3.00 -23.22
C THR A 28 -2.00 3.52 -23.58
N TYR A 29 -2.63 4.20 -22.62
CA TYR A 29 -3.90 4.89 -22.82
C TYR A 29 -3.67 6.24 -23.50
N TYR A 30 -3.99 6.34 -24.78
CA TYR A 30 -4.02 7.58 -25.53
C TYR A 30 -5.38 8.26 -25.40
N VAL A 31 -5.39 9.50 -24.93
CA VAL A 31 -6.59 10.36 -24.83
C VAL A 31 -6.83 11.07 -26.15
N THR A 32 -5.75 11.51 -26.78
CA THR A 32 -5.68 12.02 -28.16
C THR A 32 -4.50 11.37 -28.87
N ASP A 33 -4.20 11.75 -30.11
CA ASP A 33 -3.01 11.22 -30.80
C ASP A 33 -1.69 11.64 -30.13
N ASN A 34 -1.69 12.75 -29.37
CA ASN A 34 -0.49 13.31 -28.73
C ASN A 34 -0.57 13.36 -27.21
N ASP A 35 -1.71 13.08 -26.61
CA ASP A 35 -1.91 13.10 -25.16
C ASP A 35 -2.18 11.70 -24.63
N ILE A 36 -1.51 11.34 -23.56
CA ILE A 36 -1.60 10.02 -22.91
C ILE A 36 -1.92 10.17 -21.43
N LEU A 37 -2.49 9.12 -20.83
CA LEU A 37 -2.38 8.93 -19.40
C LEU A 37 -0.94 8.52 -19.08
N ARG A 38 -0.29 9.21 -18.14
CA ARG A 38 1.13 8.99 -17.83
C ARG A 38 1.41 7.53 -17.44
N THR A 39 2.44 6.93 -18.04
CA THR A 39 2.80 5.52 -17.86
C THR A 39 3.83 5.28 -16.76
N HIS A 40 4.48 6.36 -16.28
CA HIS A 40 5.50 6.34 -15.23
C HIS A 40 5.61 7.71 -14.53
N THR A 41 6.18 7.73 -13.35
CA THR A 41 6.38 8.95 -12.56
C THR A 41 7.63 9.74 -12.96
N THR A 42 8.55 9.18 -13.73
CA THR A 42 9.79 9.82 -14.20
C THR A 42 9.51 11.14 -14.95
N ILE A 43 8.38 11.26 -15.61
CA ILE A 43 7.92 12.50 -16.26
C ILE A 43 7.89 13.70 -15.30
N MET A 44 7.76 13.46 -14.01
CA MET A 44 7.75 14.50 -12.99
C MET A 44 9.09 15.27 -12.93
N TRP A 45 10.21 14.67 -13.38
CA TRP A 45 11.50 15.37 -13.49
C TRP A 45 11.41 16.58 -14.41
N TYR A 46 10.75 16.41 -15.58
CA TYR A 46 10.53 17.52 -16.48
C TYR A 46 9.80 18.68 -15.79
N TYR A 47 8.66 18.40 -15.16
CA TYR A 47 7.87 19.44 -14.49
C TYR A 47 8.61 20.09 -13.32
N TYR A 48 9.42 19.33 -12.60
CA TYR A 48 10.25 19.85 -11.52
C TYR A 48 11.36 20.76 -12.06
N LEU A 49 12.10 20.31 -13.06
CA LEU A 49 13.21 21.07 -13.67
C LEU A 49 12.72 22.33 -14.40
N MET A 50 11.46 22.39 -14.83
CA MET A 50 10.89 23.58 -15.46
C MET A 50 10.58 24.70 -14.47
N GLN A 51 10.61 24.47 -13.17
CA GLN A 51 10.38 25.50 -12.15
C GLN A 51 11.54 26.50 -12.12
N ASP A 52 11.24 27.80 -12.05
CA ASP A 52 12.25 28.84 -12.10
C ASP A 52 13.23 28.76 -10.92
N GLU A 53 12.75 28.42 -9.72
CA GLU A 53 13.59 28.20 -8.56
C GLU A 53 14.64 27.10 -8.79
N ILE A 54 14.24 26.01 -9.44
CA ILE A 54 15.13 24.87 -9.71
C ILE A 54 16.14 25.23 -10.81
N LYS A 55 15.70 25.92 -11.86
CA LYS A 55 16.60 26.45 -12.87
C LYS A 55 17.69 27.38 -12.28
N GLU A 56 17.29 28.25 -11.34
CA GLU A 56 18.23 29.13 -10.65
C GLU A 56 19.20 28.35 -9.73
N LYS A 57 18.78 27.26 -9.08
CA LYS A 57 19.68 26.37 -8.34
C LYS A 57 20.72 25.75 -9.26
N ILE A 58 20.29 25.23 -10.41
CA ILE A 58 21.20 24.63 -11.41
C ILE A 58 22.19 25.67 -11.93
N LYS A 59 21.76 26.88 -12.29
CA LYS A 59 22.65 27.96 -12.72
C LYS A 59 23.69 28.32 -11.66
N LYS A 60 23.33 28.25 -10.38
CA LYS A 60 24.24 28.47 -9.24
C LYS A 60 25.15 27.28 -8.93
N GLY A 61 25.05 26.21 -9.68
CA GLY A 61 25.83 25.00 -9.47
C GLY A 61 25.39 24.16 -8.27
N LEU A 62 24.20 24.38 -7.74
CA LEU A 62 23.70 23.67 -6.57
C LEU A 62 23.12 22.31 -6.95
N PRO A 63 23.21 21.32 -6.06
CA PRO A 63 22.55 20.04 -6.28
C PRO A 63 21.04 20.20 -6.23
N VAL A 64 20.34 19.38 -7.01
CA VAL A 64 18.88 19.31 -7.04
C VAL A 64 18.43 17.87 -7.00
N GLY A 65 17.24 17.61 -6.45
CA GLY A 65 16.65 16.29 -6.38
C GLY A 65 15.22 16.35 -5.93
N SER A 66 14.48 15.31 -6.21
CA SER A 66 13.08 15.20 -5.84
C SER A 66 12.72 13.75 -5.55
N LEU A 67 11.82 13.58 -4.63
CA LEU A 67 11.05 12.35 -4.45
C LEU A 67 9.60 12.66 -4.82
N CYS A 68 9.07 11.94 -5.78
CA CYS A 68 7.71 12.12 -6.24
C CYS A 68 6.94 10.81 -6.26
N HIS A 69 5.63 10.88 -6.17
CA HIS A 69 4.75 9.73 -6.30
C HIS A 69 3.47 10.12 -7.02
N GLY A 70 2.80 9.14 -7.58
CA GLY A 70 1.52 9.37 -8.24
C GLY A 70 1.00 8.15 -8.96
N LYS A 71 -0.26 8.24 -9.39
CA LYS A 71 -0.89 7.22 -10.22
C LYS A 71 -0.22 7.15 -11.57
N VAL A 72 -0.07 5.96 -12.09
CA VAL A 72 0.35 5.66 -13.45
C VAL A 72 -0.61 4.66 -14.08
N TYR A 73 -0.64 4.63 -15.40
CA TYR A 73 -1.66 3.96 -16.17
C TYR A 73 -1.00 3.11 -17.26
N ARG A 74 -1.29 1.81 -17.28
CA ARG A 74 -0.84 0.87 -18.30
C ARG A 74 -1.99 -0.04 -18.71
N LYS A 75 -2.02 -0.47 -19.94
CA LYS A 75 -3.04 -1.41 -20.43
C LYS A 75 -2.71 -2.87 -20.12
N ASP A 76 -2.10 -3.09 -18.96
CA ASP A 76 -1.82 -4.44 -18.48
C ASP A 76 -3.12 -5.18 -18.18
N GLU A 77 -3.13 -6.50 -18.39
CA GLU A 77 -4.21 -7.35 -17.92
C GLU A 77 -4.24 -7.35 -16.38
N ILE A 78 -5.46 -7.24 -15.85
CA ILE A 78 -5.66 -7.25 -14.40
C ILE A 78 -5.59 -8.70 -13.91
N ASP A 79 -4.57 -9.00 -13.11
CA ASP A 79 -4.37 -10.30 -12.50
C ASP A 79 -4.01 -10.17 -11.00
N ARG A 80 -3.40 -11.18 -10.41
CA ARG A 80 -2.96 -11.16 -9.00
C ARG A 80 -1.82 -10.20 -8.72
N HIS A 81 -1.07 -9.79 -9.75
CA HIS A 81 0.17 -9.03 -9.64
C HIS A 81 0.12 -7.70 -10.37
N HIS A 82 -0.83 -7.52 -11.28
CA HIS A 82 -0.93 -6.37 -12.17
C HIS A 82 -2.29 -5.69 -12.10
N MET A 83 -2.24 -4.36 -12.16
CA MET A 83 -3.39 -3.49 -12.29
C MET A 83 -3.12 -2.49 -13.41
N ASN A 84 -4.16 -2.10 -14.12
CA ASN A 84 -4.09 -1.07 -15.17
C ASN A 84 -3.90 0.35 -14.61
N VAL A 85 -4.17 0.54 -13.33
CA VAL A 85 -3.90 1.78 -12.55
C VAL A 85 -3.16 1.38 -11.27
N PHE A 86 -2.01 1.98 -11.04
CA PHE A 86 -1.23 1.73 -9.83
C PHE A 86 -0.40 2.98 -9.47
N HIS A 87 0.29 2.94 -8.34
CA HIS A 87 1.11 4.07 -7.89
C HIS A 87 2.58 3.75 -8.02
N GLN A 88 3.32 4.69 -8.58
CA GLN A 88 4.79 4.65 -8.56
C GLN A 88 5.34 5.74 -7.66
N MET A 89 6.47 5.45 -7.07
CA MET A 89 7.36 6.42 -6.46
C MET A 89 8.65 6.46 -7.26
N ASP A 90 9.14 7.66 -7.51
CA ASP A 90 10.35 7.92 -8.27
C ASP A 90 11.22 8.92 -7.49
N GLY A 91 12.49 8.61 -7.37
CA GLY A 91 13.48 9.46 -6.72
C GLY A 91 14.66 9.70 -7.64
N TRP A 92 15.16 10.93 -7.67
CA TRP A 92 16.33 11.28 -8.45
C TRP A 92 17.11 12.39 -7.79
N TYR A 93 18.40 12.46 -8.13
CA TYR A 93 19.34 13.43 -7.60
C TYR A 93 20.36 13.79 -8.66
N LEU A 94 20.65 15.09 -8.81
CA LEU A 94 21.69 15.63 -9.69
C LEU A 94 22.63 16.52 -8.88
N CYS A 95 23.93 16.44 -9.19
CA CYS A 95 24.95 17.36 -8.67
C CYS A 95 25.98 17.67 -9.74
N LYS A 96 26.81 18.70 -9.51
CA LYS A 96 27.93 18.98 -10.39
C LYS A 96 28.98 17.85 -10.34
N LYS A 97 29.51 17.51 -11.50
CA LYS A 97 30.63 16.55 -11.61
C LYS A 97 31.89 17.01 -10.88
N SER A 98 32.08 18.34 -10.78
CA SER A 98 33.17 18.93 -9.98
C SER A 98 33.06 18.61 -8.49
N ASP A 99 31.85 18.46 -7.99
CA ASP A 99 31.58 18.15 -6.59
C ASP A 99 31.63 16.63 -6.33
N ARG A 100 31.00 15.88 -7.22
CA ARG A 100 30.99 14.42 -7.17
C ARG A 100 30.62 13.79 -8.51
N VAL A 101 31.46 12.86 -8.96
CA VAL A 101 31.07 11.96 -10.05
C VAL A 101 30.23 10.81 -9.47
N ILE A 102 28.95 10.78 -9.82
CA ILE A 102 28.01 9.77 -9.32
C ILE A 102 28.29 8.41 -9.96
N THR A 103 28.32 7.39 -9.13
CA THR A 103 28.55 6.00 -9.50
C THR A 103 27.34 5.13 -9.18
N SER A 104 27.32 3.90 -9.73
CA SER A 104 26.31 2.90 -9.35
C SER A 104 26.35 2.57 -7.86
N GLN A 105 27.54 2.63 -7.22
CA GLN A 105 27.68 2.35 -5.80
C GLN A 105 26.98 3.42 -4.94
N ASP A 106 27.06 4.69 -5.34
CA ASP A 106 26.37 5.79 -4.65
C ASP A 106 24.87 5.56 -4.63
N LEU A 107 24.33 5.08 -5.77
CA LEU A 107 22.92 4.74 -5.89
C LEU A 107 22.56 3.50 -5.06
N GLN A 108 23.35 2.42 -5.16
CA GLN A 108 23.12 1.21 -4.38
C GLN A 108 23.07 1.49 -2.86
N ASP A 109 23.93 2.36 -2.35
CA ASP A 109 23.95 2.75 -0.94
C ASP A 109 22.63 3.44 -0.50
N VAL A 110 22.02 4.22 -1.39
CA VAL A 110 20.69 4.82 -1.15
C VAL A 110 19.61 3.74 -1.17
N LEU A 111 19.64 2.86 -2.17
CA LEU A 111 18.61 1.81 -2.35
C LEU A 111 18.63 0.79 -1.20
N VAL A 112 19.80 0.44 -0.69
CA VAL A 112 19.92 -0.44 0.49
C VAL A 112 19.27 0.18 1.73
N LYS A 113 19.40 1.49 1.93
CA LYS A 113 18.71 2.19 3.04
C LYS A 113 17.20 2.13 2.87
N ILE A 114 16.70 2.33 1.64
CA ILE A 114 15.26 2.21 1.33
C ILE A 114 14.77 0.78 1.60
N ALA A 115 15.47 -0.23 1.09
CA ALA A 115 15.11 -1.63 1.29
C ALA A 115 15.04 -2.00 2.79
N LYS A 116 16.04 -1.58 3.57
CA LYS A 116 16.05 -1.80 5.02
C LYS A 116 14.90 -1.09 5.73
N ALA A 117 14.58 0.14 5.34
CA ALA A 117 13.47 0.88 5.93
C ALA A 117 12.11 0.24 5.65
N VAL A 118 11.92 -0.38 4.47
CA VAL A 118 10.66 -1.00 4.06
C VAL A 118 10.54 -2.44 4.54
N PHE A 119 11.60 -3.25 4.43
CA PHE A 119 11.57 -4.70 4.67
C PHE A 119 12.29 -5.13 5.95
N GLY A 120 12.90 -4.20 6.67
CA GLY A 120 13.64 -4.44 7.91
C GLY A 120 15.15 -4.55 7.72
N GLU A 121 15.90 -4.36 8.80
CA GLU A 121 17.38 -4.29 8.79
C GLU A 121 18.06 -5.55 8.25
N ASN A 122 17.43 -6.71 8.41
CA ASN A 122 17.98 -8.01 8.00
C ASN A 122 17.58 -8.44 6.60
N VAL A 123 16.97 -7.57 5.79
CA VAL A 123 16.56 -7.89 4.42
C VAL A 123 17.77 -8.32 3.60
N LYS A 124 17.67 -9.47 2.95
CA LYS A 124 18.65 -9.92 1.96
C LYS A 124 18.27 -9.32 0.60
N TYR A 125 19.26 -8.79 -0.09
CA TYR A 125 19.08 -8.14 -1.38
C TYR A 125 20.22 -8.50 -2.34
N ARG A 126 19.97 -8.30 -3.63
CA ARG A 126 20.99 -8.30 -4.68
C ARG A 126 20.66 -7.29 -5.75
N PHE A 127 21.67 -6.91 -6.53
CA PHE A 127 21.53 -6.05 -7.70
C PHE A 127 21.84 -6.85 -8.95
N ASN A 128 21.01 -6.71 -9.96
CA ASN A 128 21.22 -7.26 -11.29
C ASN A 128 21.35 -6.12 -12.29
N ALA A 129 22.12 -6.35 -13.36
CA ALA A 129 22.16 -5.42 -14.48
C ALA A 129 20.82 -5.45 -15.23
N ASP A 130 20.35 -4.26 -15.63
CA ASP A 130 19.13 -4.09 -16.40
C ASP A 130 19.33 -3.03 -17.50
N LYS A 131 18.31 -2.75 -18.31
CA LYS A 131 18.36 -1.76 -19.38
C LYS A 131 17.10 -0.90 -19.38
N PHE A 132 17.24 0.35 -18.95
CA PHE A 132 16.19 1.34 -19.10
C PHE A 132 16.59 2.40 -20.15
N PRO A 133 15.64 2.96 -20.90
CA PRO A 133 15.93 3.97 -21.91
C PRO A 133 16.72 5.16 -21.37
N TYR A 134 16.46 5.59 -20.14
CA TYR A 134 16.90 6.86 -19.54
C TYR A 134 18.07 6.74 -18.57
N THR A 135 18.59 5.53 -18.31
CA THR A 135 19.77 5.31 -17.43
C THR A 135 20.82 4.40 -18.06
N ASP A 136 22.10 4.61 -17.69
CA ASP A 136 23.25 3.78 -18.05
C ASP A 136 24.41 4.04 -17.08
N PRO A 137 24.88 3.05 -16.31
CA PRO A 137 24.31 1.71 -16.19
C PRO A 137 22.97 1.71 -15.47
N SER A 138 22.11 0.73 -15.84
CA SER A 138 20.85 0.47 -15.20
C SER A 138 20.95 -0.76 -14.31
N LEU A 139 20.21 -0.74 -13.21
CA LEU A 139 20.19 -1.80 -12.21
C LEU A 139 18.75 -2.06 -11.77
N GLU A 140 18.42 -3.31 -11.53
CA GLU A 140 17.29 -3.71 -10.73
C GLU A 140 17.74 -4.18 -9.35
N MET A 141 16.92 -3.98 -8.34
CA MET A 141 17.14 -4.52 -7.01
C MET A 141 16.10 -5.59 -6.72
N GLU A 142 16.56 -6.75 -6.29
CA GLU A 142 15.74 -7.84 -5.79
C GLU A 142 15.95 -8.06 -4.31
N ILE A 143 14.90 -8.54 -3.63
CA ILE A 143 14.96 -9.01 -2.25
C ILE A 143 14.65 -10.49 -2.17
N ASP A 144 15.25 -11.19 -1.21
CA ASP A 144 14.91 -12.58 -0.88
C ASP A 144 13.68 -12.59 0.03
N LYS A 145 12.61 -13.17 -0.48
CA LYS A 145 11.40 -13.45 0.29
C LYS A 145 11.16 -14.96 0.31
N ASP A 146 11.45 -15.57 1.46
CA ASP A 146 11.26 -16.99 1.70
C ASP A 146 11.97 -17.89 0.65
N GLY A 147 13.20 -17.53 0.26
CA GLY A 147 14.01 -18.23 -0.74
C GLY A 147 13.68 -17.91 -2.20
N LYS A 148 12.78 -16.94 -2.44
CA LYS A 148 12.48 -16.44 -3.77
C LYS A 148 12.97 -15.01 -3.93
N TRP A 149 13.70 -14.76 -5.00
CA TRP A 149 14.13 -13.42 -5.38
C TRP A 149 13.01 -12.68 -6.09
N LEU A 150 12.65 -11.52 -5.56
CA LEU A 150 11.57 -10.68 -6.08
C LEU A 150 12.13 -9.30 -6.40
N GLU A 151 12.00 -8.88 -7.67
CA GLU A 151 12.31 -7.52 -8.08
C GLU A 151 11.41 -6.52 -7.34
N VAL A 152 12.00 -5.47 -6.80
CA VAL A 152 11.30 -4.43 -6.03
C VAL A 152 11.44 -3.04 -6.62
N LEU A 153 12.52 -2.76 -7.35
CA LEU A 153 12.75 -1.46 -7.98
C LEU A 153 13.73 -1.52 -9.14
N GLY A 154 13.55 -0.60 -10.08
CA GLY A 154 14.52 -0.29 -11.14
C GLY A 154 15.25 1.02 -10.86
N SER A 155 16.49 1.14 -11.32
CA SER A 155 17.34 2.29 -11.02
C SER A 155 18.50 2.44 -12.01
N GLY A 156 19.24 3.53 -11.92
CA GLY A 156 20.46 3.70 -12.71
C GLY A 156 21.07 5.09 -12.61
N VAL A 157 22.22 5.23 -13.25
CA VAL A 157 22.85 6.53 -13.48
C VAL A 157 22.17 7.20 -14.66
N VAL A 158 21.77 8.47 -14.50
CA VAL A 158 21.01 9.20 -15.53
C VAL A 158 21.88 9.43 -16.76
N LYS A 159 21.37 9.12 -17.96
CA LYS A 159 22.09 9.36 -19.21
C LYS A 159 22.28 10.84 -19.48
N GLY A 160 23.45 11.19 -20.05
CA GLY A 160 23.73 12.56 -20.47
C GLY A 160 22.75 13.08 -21.53
N SER A 161 22.26 12.23 -22.44
CA SER A 161 21.24 12.56 -23.42
C SER A 161 19.94 13.02 -22.75
N VAL A 162 19.50 12.32 -21.71
CA VAL A 162 18.29 12.69 -20.94
C VAL A 162 18.48 14.01 -20.20
N LEU A 163 19.66 14.22 -19.56
CA LEU A 163 19.95 15.52 -18.95
C LEU A 163 19.87 16.66 -19.97
N LYS A 164 20.46 16.47 -21.15
CA LYS A 164 20.41 17.44 -22.24
C LYS A 164 18.97 17.71 -22.72
N ASN A 165 18.18 16.67 -22.93
CA ASN A 165 16.76 16.77 -23.31
C ASN A 165 15.96 17.57 -22.27
N LEU A 166 16.31 17.44 -20.99
CA LEU A 166 15.70 18.14 -19.87
C LEU A 166 16.29 19.53 -19.60
N GLY A 167 17.23 20.00 -20.44
CA GLY A 167 17.84 21.33 -20.34
C GLY A 167 18.94 21.46 -19.27
N VAL A 168 19.52 20.34 -18.85
CA VAL A 168 20.65 20.28 -17.92
C VAL A 168 21.92 19.90 -18.70
N ASP A 169 23.02 20.64 -18.48
CA ASP A 169 24.28 20.36 -19.14
C ASP A 169 24.91 19.05 -18.64
N PRO A 170 25.01 18.00 -19.49
CA PRO A 170 25.60 16.74 -19.10
C PRO A 170 27.11 16.76 -18.90
N ASP A 171 27.81 17.80 -19.37
CA ASP A 171 29.23 17.95 -19.13
C ASP A 171 29.49 18.49 -17.71
N GLU A 172 28.59 19.28 -17.17
CA GLU A 172 28.66 19.82 -15.82
C GLU A 172 27.97 18.95 -14.75
N TYR A 173 26.82 18.33 -15.09
CA TYR A 173 25.98 17.61 -14.13
C TYR A 173 25.97 16.11 -14.39
N ASN A 174 25.72 15.37 -13.32
CA ASN A 174 25.45 13.94 -13.32
C ASN A 174 24.52 13.57 -12.17
N GLY A 175 23.98 12.35 -12.19
CA GLY A 175 23.08 11.94 -11.12
C GLY A 175 22.60 10.50 -11.22
N TRP A 176 21.76 10.15 -10.28
CA TRP A 176 21.10 8.84 -10.21
C TRP A 176 19.60 8.99 -10.10
N ALA A 177 18.92 7.91 -10.46
CA ALA A 177 17.47 7.78 -10.34
C ALA A 177 17.06 6.37 -9.96
N PHE A 178 15.89 6.25 -9.31
CA PHE A 178 15.21 4.99 -9.07
C PHE A 178 13.70 5.17 -9.14
N GLY A 179 12.99 4.07 -9.43
CA GLY A 179 11.54 4.03 -9.41
C GLY A 179 11.03 2.68 -8.95
N PHE A 180 9.88 2.67 -8.24
CA PHE A 180 9.22 1.45 -7.81
C PHE A 180 7.71 1.61 -7.72
N GLY A 181 7.00 0.47 -7.90
CA GLY A 181 5.56 0.39 -7.67
C GLY A 181 5.25 0.28 -6.17
N LEU A 182 4.41 1.19 -5.65
CA LEU A 182 4.03 1.17 -4.23
C LEU A 182 3.23 -0.08 -3.88
N GLU A 183 2.35 -0.53 -4.77
CA GLU A 183 1.57 -1.76 -4.59
C GLU A 183 2.45 -2.99 -4.49
N ARG A 184 3.53 -3.05 -5.28
CA ARG A 184 4.48 -4.17 -5.23
C ARG A 184 5.14 -4.28 -3.87
N LEU A 185 5.59 -3.15 -3.32
CA LEU A 185 6.14 -3.11 -1.96
C LEU A 185 5.09 -3.51 -0.91
N ALA A 186 3.86 -3.02 -1.05
CA ALA A 186 2.76 -3.35 -0.16
C ALA A 186 2.42 -4.85 -0.19
N ILE A 187 2.30 -5.45 -1.37
CA ILE A 187 2.06 -6.88 -1.56
C ILE A 187 3.12 -7.71 -0.84
N ILE A 188 4.39 -7.38 -1.06
CA ILE A 188 5.52 -8.14 -0.51
C ILE A 188 5.58 -7.96 1.02
N SER A 189 5.48 -6.72 1.52
CA SER A 189 5.63 -6.43 2.96
C SER A 189 4.46 -6.94 3.80
N MET A 190 3.24 -6.89 3.27
CA MET A 190 2.02 -7.34 3.95
C MET A 190 1.64 -8.79 3.61
N GLU A 191 2.37 -9.47 2.73
CA GLU A 191 2.08 -10.84 2.26
C GLU A 191 0.67 -10.95 1.65
N LEU A 192 0.29 -9.97 0.82
CA LEU A 192 -0.99 -9.98 0.13
C LEU A 192 -0.98 -11.02 -1.00
N PRO A 193 -1.96 -11.92 -1.07
CA PRO A 193 -2.02 -12.93 -2.13
C PRO A 193 -2.51 -12.39 -3.47
N ASP A 194 -3.05 -11.18 -3.50
CA ASP A 194 -3.68 -10.58 -4.66
C ASP A 194 -3.67 -9.05 -4.57
N ILE A 195 -3.17 -8.37 -5.61
CA ILE A 195 -3.09 -6.91 -5.67
C ILE A 195 -4.46 -6.24 -5.52
N ARG A 196 -5.53 -6.88 -6.01
CA ARG A 196 -6.89 -6.34 -5.98
C ARG A 196 -7.42 -6.12 -4.57
N LEU A 197 -6.82 -6.76 -3.55
CA LEU A 197 -7.14 -6.51 -2.15
C LEU A 197 -6.86 -5.06 -1.72
N LEU A 198 -5.90 -4.39 -2.35
CA LEU A 198 -5.61 -2.97 -2.09
C LEU A 198 -6.77 -2.03 -2.49
N TRP A 199 -7.66 -2.49 -3.37
CA TRP A 199 -8.86 -1.77 -3.82
C TRP A 199 -10.17 -2.39 -3.27
N SER A 200 -10.06 -3.29 -2.29
CA SER A 200 -11.24 -3.93 -1.69
C SER A 200 -12.10 -2.94 -0.92
N ASP A 201 -13.42 -3.02 -1.08
CA ASP A 201 -14.39 -2.29 -0.26
C ASP A 201 -14.74 -3.01 1.04
N ASP A 202 -14.26 -4.23 1.25
CA ASP A 202 -14.48 -4.98 2.48
C ASP A 202 -13.71 -4.34 3.65
N GLU A 203 -14.43 -3.85 4.65
CA GLU A 203 -13.84 -3.21 5.84
C GLU A 203 -12.90 -4.13 6.62
N ARG A 204 -13.09 -5.45 6.56
CA ARG A 204 -12.20 -6.42 7.20
C ARG A 204 -10.85 -6.51 6.50
N VAL A 205 -10.83 -6.31 5.17
CA VAL A 205 -9.60 -6.18 4.38
C VAL A 205 -8.95 -4.84 4.67
N LYS A 206 -9.68 -3.72 4.54
CA LYS A 206 -9.16 -2.36 4.76
C LYS A 206 -8.49 -2.18 6.12
N LYS A 207 -9.08 -2.73 7.19
CA LYS A 207 -8.51 -2.67 8.55
C LYS A 207 -7.12 -3.32 8.66
N GLN A 208 -6.80 -4.27 7.79
CA GLN A 208 -5.52 -4.97 7.78
C GLN A 208 -4.45 -4.29 6.92
N LEU A 209 -4.85 -3.41 5.96
CA LEU A 209 -3.94 -2.74 5.04
C LEU A 209 -3.14 -1.64 5.75
N ARG A 210 -2.16 -2.06 6.55
CA ARG A 210 -1.23 -1.19 7.28
C ARG A 210 0.18 -1.77 7.15
N LEU A 211 1.14 -0.93 6.84
CA LEU A 211 2.56 -1.35 6.81
C LEU A 211 2.96 -1.99 8.15
N GLY A 212 3.69 -3.09 8.06
CA GLY A 212 4.10 -3.90 9.21
C GLY A 212 3.09 -4.98 9.64
N ASN A 213 1.86 -4.96 9.15
CA ASN A 213 0.92 -6.07 9.36
C ASN A 213 1.11 -7.12 8.27
N LYS A 214 0.96 -8.39 8.66
CA LYS A 214 0.78 -9.48 7.71
C LYS A 214 -0.71 -9.71 7.49
N PHE A 215 -1.11 -9.76 6.23
CA PHE A 215 -2.50 -9.98 5.86
C PHE A 215 -2.97 -11.38 6.24
N LYS A 216 -4.16 -11.45 6.81
CA LYS A 216 -4.89 -12.70 7.06
C LYS A 216 -6.11 -12.74 6.17
N GLU A 217 -6.26 -13.82 5.44
CA GLU A 217 -7.39 -13.98 4.53
C GLU A 217 -8.71 -13.84 5.28
N VAL A 218 -9.63 -13.04 4.72
CA VAL A 218 -10.96 -12.85 5.28
C VAL A 218 -11.91 -13.89 4.72
N SER A 219 -12.78 -14.42 5.57
CA SER A 219 -13.74 -15.41 5.17
C SER A 219 -14.70 -14.89 4.09
N LYS A 220 -14.92 -15.70 3.06
CA LYS A 220 -15.91 -15.48 2.01
C LYS A 220 -17.32 -16.00 2.35
N PHE A 221 -17.44 -16.70 3.47
CA PHE A 221 -18.73 -17.28 3.88
C PHE A 221 -19.59 -16.25 4.61
N PRO A 222 -20.92 -16.36 4.53
CA PRO A 222 -21.83 -15.44 5.22
C PRO A 222 -21.73 -15.58 6.74
N PRO A 223 -21.92 -14.49 7.50
CA PRO A 223 -21.95 -14.55 8.96
C PRO A 223 -23.32 -15.00 9.47
N ILE A 224 -23.32 -15.51 10.71
CA ILE A 224 -24.52 -15.53 11.56
C ILE A 224 -24.37 -14.40 12.57
N ILE A 225 -25.41 -13.58 12.72
CA ILE A 225 -25.42 -12.43 13.61
C ILE A 225 -26.38 -12.70 14.75
N ARG A 226 -25.94 -12.43 15.98
CA ARG A 226 -26.79 -12.48 17.18
C ARG A 226 -26.59 -11.21 17.99
N ASP A 227 -27.69 -10.65 18.45
CA ASP A 227 -27.67 -9.50 19.35
C ASP A 227 -28.05 -9.96 20.77
N ILE A 228 -27.40 -9.37 21.75
CA ILE A 228 -27.71 -9.59 23.17
C ILE A 228 -27.86 -8.24 23.86
N SER A 229 -28.96 -8.07 24.59
CA SER A 229 -29.23 -6.91 25.42
C SER A 229 -29.39 -7.33 26.87
N PHE A 230 -28.71 -6.59 27.75
CA PHE A 230 -28.77 -6.87 29.20
C PHE A 230 -28.57 -5.61 30.02
N VAL A 231 -29.06 -5.66 31.27
CA VAL A 231 -28.87 -4.61 32.28
C VAL A 231 -27.95 -5.10 33.37
N VAL A 232 -26.97 -4.29 33.71
CA VAL A 232 -25.95 -4.56 34.75
C VAL A 232 -25.70 -3.35 35.61
N SER A 233 -24.96 -3.54 36.70
CA SER A 233 -24.44 -2.46 37.52
C SER A 233 -23.47 -1.57 36.74
N LYS A 234 -23.33 -0.30 37.13
CA LYS A 234 -22.44 0.68 36.50
C LYS A 234 -20.94 0.38 36.64
N ASP A 235 -20.55 -0.50 37.55
CA ASP A 235 -19.20 -0.98 37.76
C ASP A 235 -18.79 -2.07 36.74
N PHE A 236 -19.70 -2.48 35.85
CA PHE A 236 -19.44 -3.44 34.80
C PHE A 236 -18.30 -3.00 33.88
N VAL A 237 -17.35 -3.92 33.68
CA VAL A 237 -16.18 -3.70 32.82
C VAL A 237 -16.38 -4.39 31.46
N PRO A 238 -16.58 -3.61 30.37
CA PRO A 238 -16.84 -4.18 29.05
C PRO A 238 -15.79 -5.17 28.54
N ASN A 239 -14.52 -4.98 28.89
CA ASN A 239 -13.45 -5.88 28.43
C ASN A 239 -13.64 -7.31 28.95
N ASN A 240 -14.08 -7.47 30.19
CA ASN A 240 -14.34 -8.81 30.75
C ASN A 240 -15.47 -9.53 29.99
N TYR A 241 -16.39 -8.76 29.40
CA TYR A 241 -17.46 -9.32 28.59
C TYR A 241 -16.98 -9.75 27.20
N PHE A 242 -16.08 -9.00 26.60
CA PHE A 242 -15.44 -9.41 25.36
C PHE A 242 -14.64 -10.71 25.55
N ASP A 243 -13.95 -10.86 26.68
CA ASP A 243 -13.22 -12.08 26.98
C ASP A 243 -14.17 -13.28 27.17
N LEU A 244 -15.28 -13.10 27.92
CA LEU A 244 -16.31 -14.13 28.06
C LEU A 244 -16.82 -14.62 26.70
N ILE A 245 -17.17 -13.70 25.79
CA ILE A 245 -17.70 -14.05 24.47
C ILE A 245 -16.66 -14.84 23.66
N ARG A 246 -15.39 -14.42 23.69
CA ARG A 246 -14.30 -15.08 22.97
C ARG A 246 -13.98 -16.46 23.55
N ASP A 247 -14.02 -16.59 24.86
CA ASP A 247 -13.77 -17.86 25.54
C ASP A 247 -14.84 -18.90 25.20
N ILE A 248 -16.11 -18.49 25.08
CA ILE A 248 -17.22 -19.37 24.76
C ILE A 248 -17.31 -19.66 23.27
N GLY A 249 -17.22 -18.62 22.43
CA GLY A 249 -17.40 -18.72 20.98
C GLY A 249 -16.16 -19.12 20.21
N GLY A 250 -14.98 -18.98 20.84
CA GLY A 250 -13.69 -19.39 20.27
C GLY A 250 -13.42 -18.73 18.91
N GLY A 251 -12.84 -19.52 18.02
CA GLY A 251 -12.48 -19.07 16.66
C GLY A 251 -13.67 -18.74 15.74
N LEU A 252 -14.91 -19.01 16.17
CA LEU A 252 -16.11 -18.66 15.40
C LEU A 252 -16.52 -17.19 15.60
N VAL A 253 -16.06 -16.53 16.67
CA VAL A 253 -16.38 -15.10 16.92
C VAL A 253 -15.48 -14.23 16.08
N GLU A 254 -16.01 -13.65 15.00
CA GLU A 254 -15.31 -12.69 14.14
C GLU A 254 -15.28 -11.29 14.75
N GLU A 255 -16.40 -10.81 15.25
CA GLU A 255 -16.52 -9.45 15.81
C GLU A 255 -17.52 -9.41 16.96
N VAL A 256 -17.22 -8.57 17.95
CA VAL A 256 -18.17 -8.17 19.00
C VAL A 256 -18.24 -6.65 18.97
N LYS A 257 -19.44 -6.11 18.75
CA LYS A 257 -19.66 -4.68 18.60
C LYS A 257 -20.68 -4.18 19.61
N LEU A 258 -20.35 -3.14 20.36
CA LEU A 258 -21.32 -2.40 21.15
C LEU A 258 -22.26 -1.62 20.19
N LEU A 259 -23.54 -1.93 20.23
CA LEU A 259 -24.59 -1.25 19.45
C LEU A 259 -25.19 -0.08 20.23
N ASP A 260 -25.47 -0.31 21.52
CA ASP A 260 -26.14 0.69 22.35
C ASP A 260 -25.69 0.61 23.81
N LYS A 261 -25.66 1.77 24.46
CA LYS A 261 -25.39 1.95 25.88
C LYS A 261 -26.35 2.98 26.41
N TYR A 262 -27.28 2.58 27.29
CA TYR A 262 -28.37 3.41 27.73
C TYR A 262 -28.56 3.36 29.26
N GLU A 263 -28.69 4.52 29.87
CA GLU A 263 -28.99 4.70 31.30
C GLU A 263 -30.37 5.30 31.50
N ASN A 264 -31.16 4.69 32.36
CA ASN A 264 -32.45 5.22 32.76
C ASN A 264 -32.80 4.69 34.16
N ALA A 265 -32.72 5.56 35.17
CA ALA A 265 -32.96 5.18 36.55
C ALA A 265 -34.40 4.77 36.85
N ASP A 266 -35.40 5.35 36.17
CA ASP A 266 -36.81 5.05 36.35
C ASP A 266 -37.14 3.66 35.77
N LYS A 267 -36.41 3.23 34.69
CA LYS A 267 -36.67 1.97 34.01
C LYS A 267 -35.86 0.80 34.56
N PHE A 268 -34.63 1.05 35.03
CA PHE A 268 -33.67 -0.01 35.41
C PHE A 268 -33.31 0.03 36.90
N GLY A 269 -33.65 1.11 37.62
CA GLY A 269 -33.18 1.40 38.96
C GLY A 269 -31.88 2.21 38.96
N ALA A 270 -31.67 2.92 40.08
CA ALA A 270 -30.46 3.70 40.26
C ALA A 270 -29.20 2.82 40.22
N GLY A 271 -28.13 3.28 39.58
CA GLY A 271 -26.86 2.54 39.50
C GLY A 271 -26.80 1.43 38.48
N LYS A 272 -27.81 1.27 37.62
CA LYS A 272 -27.86 0.27 36.55
C LYS A 272 -27.77 0.90 35.17
N ILE A 273 -27.21 0.13 34.21
CA ILE A 273 -27.01 0.52 32.83
C ILE A 273 -27.34 -0.64 31.89
N SER A 274 -27.94 -0.36 30.74
CA SER A 274 -28.25 -1.31 29.69
C SER A 274 -27.18 -1.26 28.62
N PHE A 275 -26.72 -2.43 28.19
CA PHE A 275 -25.84 -2.61 27.04
C PHE A 275 -26.51 -3.50 26.02
N THR A 276 -26.28 -3.20 24.73
CA THR A 276 -26.66 -4.08 23.62
C THR A 276 -25.40 -4.33 22.78
N TYR A 277 -25.02 -5.61 22.66
CA TYR A 277 -23.91 -6.04 21.85
C TYR A 277 -24.38 -6.88 20.67
N ARG A 278 -23.70 -6.71 19.55
CA ARG A 278 -23.80 -7.58 18.38
C ARG A 278 -22.60 -8.51 18.35
N ILE A 279 -22.87 -9.80 18.18
CA ILE A 279 -21.86 -10.84 18.00
C ILE A 279 -21.98 -11.35 16.57
N VAL A 280 -20.88 -11.31 15.83
CA VAL A 280 -20.77 -11.81 14.46
C VAL A 280 -19.99 -13.11 14.50
N TYR A 281 -20.66 -14.20 14.14
CA TYR A 281 -20.08 -15.53 14.02
C TYR A 281 -19.77 -15.84 12.56
N ARG A 282 -18.57 -16.37 12.29
CA ARG A 282 -18.17 -16.77 10.94
C ARG A 282 -17.10 -17.86 10.99
N SER A 283 -17.13 -18.74 9.98
CA SER A 283 -16.04 -19.71 9.75
C SER A 283 -15.25 -19.31 8.51
N ASN A 284 -13.97 -19.61 8.49
CA ASN A 284 -13.11 -19.47 7.32
C ASN A 284 -13.22 -20.67 6.36
N GLU A 285 -13.85 -21.77 6.79
CA GLU A 285 -13.85 -23.04 6.09
C GLU A 285 -15.18 -23.34 5.41
N ARG A 286 -16.29 -22.89 6.01
CA ARG A 286 -17.65 -23.21 5.54
C ARG A 286 -18.69 -22.20 6.01
N THR A 287 -19.88 -22.29 5.43
CA THR A 287 -21.08 -21.63 5.97
C THR A 287 -21.46 -22.27 7.31
N LEU A 288 -21.71 -21.45 8.33
CA LEU A 288 -22.22 -21.89 9.62
C LEU A 288 -23.73 -22.16 9.56
N LEU A 289 -24.21 -23.09 10.34
CA LEU A 289 -25.63 -23.37 10.54
C LEU A 289 -26.12 -22.73 11.85
N THR A 290 -27.39 -22.33 11.86
CA THR A 290 -28.03 -21.72 13.05
C THR A 290 -27.94 -22.66 14.27
N ASP A 291 -28.21 -23.93 14.08
CA ASP A 291 -28.16 -24.96 15.14
C ASP A 291 -26.79 -25.14 15.78
N GLU A 292 -25.73 -24.70 15.11
CA GLU A 292 -24.36 -24.73 15.68
C GLU A 292 -24.09 -23.51 16.57
N ILE A 293 -24.73 -22.38 16.26
CA ILE A 293 -24.50 -21.09 16.94
C ILE A 293 -25.44 -20.90 18.12
N ASP A 294 -26.68 -21.39 18.03
CA ASP A 294 -27.66 -21.22 19.11
C ASP A 294 -27.19 -21.77 20.47
N PRO A 295 -26.57 -22.96 20.57
CA PRO A 295 -26.01 -23.44 21.85
C PRO A 295 -24.89 -22.55 22.40
N ILE A 296 -24.06 -21.95 21.51
CA ILE A 296 -23.00 -21.02 21.91
C ILE A 296 -23.63 -19.74 22.45
N GLN A 297 -24.62 -19.21 21.76
CA GLN A 297 -25.33 -18.01 22.15
C GLN A 297 -26.07 -18.20 23.48
N ASP A 298 -26.74 -19.34 23.67
CA ASP A 298 -27.42 -19.69 24.93
C ASP A 298 -26.43 -19.78 26.10
N LYS A 299 -25.26 -20.35 25.87
CA LYS A 299 -24.20 -20.37 26.89
C LYS A 299 -23.71 -18.96 27.25
N ILE A 300 -23.55 -18.07 26.25
CA ILE A 300 -23.22 -16.68 26.49
C ILE A 300 -24.31 -16.02 27.34
N TYR A 301 -25.61 -16.24 27.04
CA TYR A 301 -26.70 -15.71 27.85
C TYR A 301 -26.65 -16.19 29.31
N GLN A 302 -26.39 -17.47 29.52
CA GLN A 302 -26.32 -18.06 30.87
C GLN A 302 -25.13 -17.51 31.65
N GLU A 303 -23.94 -17.47 31.04
CA GLU A 303 -22.74 -16.97 31.70
C GLU A 303 -22.79 -15.45 31.93
N THR A 304 -23.45 -14.69 31.03
CA THR A 304 -23.69 -13.25 31.25
C THR A 304 -24.50 -13.01 32.51
N LYS A 305 -25.57 -13.78 32.74
CA LYS A 305 -26.37 -13.71 33.99
C LYS A 305 -25.54 -14.08 35.21
N LYS A 306 -24.80 -15.19 35.10
CA LYS A 306 -24.06 -15.78 36.23
C LYS A 306 -22.86 -14.94 36.66
N GLN A 307 -22.04 -14.48 35.71
CA GLN A 307 -20.78 -13.80 36.02
C GLN A 307 -20.94 -12.31 36.32
N PHE A 308 -21.92 -11.67 35.66
CA PHE A 308 -22.11 -10.22 35.80
C PHE A 308 -23.40 -9.82 36.55
N GLY A 309 -24.17 -10.81 37.03
CA GLY A 309 -25.46 -10.51 37.67
C GLY A 309 -26.42 -9.80 36.71
N ALA A 310 -26.30 -10.04 35.44
CA ALA A 310 -27.00 -9.32 34.39
C ALA A 310 -28.45 -9.78 34.24
N GLU A 311 -29.36 -8.84 34.01
CA GLU A 311 -30.73 -9.09 33.54
C GLU A 311 -30.72 -9.11 32.01
N VAL A 312 -30.61 -10.29 31.39
CA VAL A 312 -30.64 -10.45 29.93
C VAL A 312 -32.07 -10.31 29.41
N ARG A 313 -32.22 -9.61 28.28
CA ARG A 313 -33.50 -9.26 27.64
C ARG A 313 -33.63 -9.83 26.24
#